data_ed88267364a4b55362ea59c3f4ec7cee
#
_entry.id   ed88267364a4b55362ea59c3f4ec7cee
#
_cell.length_a   1.000
_cell.length_b   1.000
_cell.length_c   1.000
_cell.angle_alpha   90.00
_cell.angle_beta   90.00
_cell.angle_gamma   90.00
#
_symmetry.space_group_name_H-M   'P 1'
#
loop_
_entity.id
_entity.type
_entity.pdbx_description
1 polymer ?
#
loop_
_entity_poly.entity_id
_entity_poly.type
_entity_poly.pdbx_seq_one_letter_code
_entity_poly.pdbx_strand_id
1 'polypeptide(L)'
;QYCEGEILPKSLYAKDPIFPPKESYIPDILSHGTKLPIGLVDIDTVKGGDLAGAVQQQISRGCRILVFDAITKRDTLHIIRTLQPLYPKVFWTGSLGLADGLAEYLYGPEQPLPPAAVRQVRCLGFCASAYEIAKKQLAYSQSRGLTVVPVEIDAYIEGDQTVPHQAAAAALDALAHGNVILAPAVERYSYQPGTSVRIMECFGTLAPLVCEYLTGSSL
;
A
#
# COMPACT_ATOMS: atom_id res chain seq x y z
N GLN A 1 14.34 4.19 9.36
CA GLN A 1 13.65 3.90 8.12
C GLN A 1 13.93 4.99 7.08
N TYR A 2 14.22 4.59 5.84
CA TYR A 2 14.55 5.49 4.74
C TYR A 2 13.57 5.26 3.59
N CYS A 3 13.30 6.33 2.83
CA CYS A 3 12.58 6.29 1.58
C CYS A 3 13.35 7.12 0.54
N GLU A 4 13.71 6.50 -0.57
CA GLU A 4 14.51 7.15 -1.65
C GLU A 4 15.79 7.85 -1.16
N GLY A 5 16.47 7.26 -0.16
CA GLY A 5 17.71 7.80 0.42
C GLY A 5 17.53 8.86 1.51
N GLU A 6 16.31 9.34 1.72
CA GLU A 6 15.97 10.29 2.77
C GLU A 6 15.39 9.60 4.00
N ILE A 7 15.64 10.13 5.19
CA ILE A 7 14.95 9.66 6.41
C ILE A 7 13.47 9.96 6.31
N LEU A 8 12.63 9.08 6.86
CA LEU A 8 11.19 9.12 6.68
C LEU A 8 10.54 10.50 6.95
N PRO A 9 10.90 11.25 8.01
CA PRO A 9 10.37 12.60 8.26
C PRO A 9 10.79 13.67 7.26
N LYS A 10 11.76 13.39 6.38
CA LYS A 10 12.20 14.30 5.31
C LYS A 10 11.78 13.82 3.93
N SER A 11 11.23 12.63 3.83
CA SER A 11 10.78 12.02 2.58
C SER A 11 9.44 12.60 2.11
N LEU A 12 8.98 12.12 0.96
CA LEU A 12 7.65 12.48 0.44
C LEU A 12 6.51 12.17 1.43
N TYR A 13 6.67 11.20 2.32
CA TYR A 13 5.70 10.86 3.35
C TYR A 13 5.58 11.90 4.47
N ALA A 14 6.55 12.81 4.61
CA ALA A 14 6.42 13.94 5.55
C ALA A 14 5.22 14.84 5.26
N LYS A 15 4.70 14.79 4.04
CA LYS A 15 3.52 15.54 3.59
C LYS A 15 2.21 14.75 3.73
N ASP A 16 2.24 13.54 4.33
CA ASP A 16 1.01 12.78 4.56
C ASP A 16 0.07 13.57 5.50
N PRO A 17 -1.17 13.85 5.07
CA PRO A 17 -2.08 14.71 5.84
C PRO A 17 -2.67 14.02 7.06
N ILE A 18 -2.62 12.69 7.14
CA ILE A 18 -3.24 11.89 8.21
C ILE A 18 -2.18 11.42 9.20
N PHE A 19 -1.09 10.85 8.70
CA PHE A 19 -0.03 10.24 9.50
C PHE A 19 1.36 10.71 9.04
N PRO A 20 1.68 12.03 9.13
CA PRO A 20 3.01 12.48 8.79
C PRO A 20 4.04 11.84 9.74
N PRO A 21 5.06 11.15 9.24
CA PRO A 21 6.05 10.53 10.08
C PRO A 21 6.89 11.59 10.81
N LYS A 22 6.91 11.52 12.13
CA LYS A 22 7.71 12.41 12.97
C LYS A 22 9.10 11.86 13.24
N GLU A 23 9.24 10.56 13.17
CA GLU A 23 10.44 9.81 13.51
C GLU A 23 10.74 8.76 12.44
N SER A 24 11.98 8.30 12.38
CA SER A 24 12.41 7.25 11.44
C SER A 24 13.01 6.02 12.13
N TYR A 25 13.28 6.10 13.43
CA TYR A 25 13.77 4.98 14.20
C TYR A 25 12.60 4.15 14.74
N ILE A 26 12.42 2.96 14.21
CA ILE A 26 11.23 2.14 14.47
C ILE A 26 11.05 1.79 15.96
N PRO A 27 12.10 1.46 16.75
CA PRO A 27 11.93 1.24 18.17
C PRO A 27 11.32 2.43 18.92
N ASP A 28 11.71 3.66 18.58
CA ASP A 28 11.15 4.86 19.21
C ASP A 28 9.67 5.02 18.82
N ILE A 29 9.34 4.84 17.53
CA ILE A 29 7.94 4.89 17.05
C ILE A 29 7.07 3.89 17.82
N LEU A 30 7.54 2.66 17.98
CA LEU A 30 6.79 1.62 18.69
C LEU A 30 6.67 1.93 20.19
N SER A 31 7.67 2.58 20.80
CA SER A 31 7.65 2.92 22.22
C SER A 31 6.51 3.88 22.62
N HIS A 32 5.97 4.65 21.67
CA HIS A 32 4.80 5.50 21.91
C HIS A 32 3.52 4.71 22.12
N GLY A 33 3.44 3.48 21.58
CA GLY A 33 2.24 2.62 21.67
C GLY A 33 2.34 1.51 22.71
N THR A 34 3.51 1.26 23.30
CA THR A 34 3.71 0.16 24.24
C THR A 34 4.79 0.45 25.27
N LYS A 35 4.69 -0.22 26.42
CA LYS A 35 5.73 -0.24 27.46
C LYS A 35 6.56 -1.53 27.44
N LEU A 36 6.29 -2.42 26.48
CA LEU A 36 7.08 -3.64 26.33
C LEU A 36 8.50 -3.31 25.89
N PRO A 37 9.54 -3.95 26.44
CA PRO A 37 10.91 -3.75 25.99
C PRO A 37 11.07 -4.14 24.52
N ILE A 38 11.70 -3.25 23.74
CA ILE A 38 11.91 -3.37 22.31
C ILE A 38 13.39 -3.54 22.05
N GLY A 39 13.77 -4.54 21.27
CA GLY A 39 15.12 -4.77 20.79
C GLY A 39 15.23 -4.51 19.29
N LEU A 40 16.44 -4.14 18.84
CA LEU A 40 16.79 -4.02 17.43
C LEU A 40 17.84 -5.08 17.08
N VAL A 41 17.68 -5.71 15.95
CA VAL A 41 18.67 -6.56 15.28
C VAL A 41 19.03 -5.86 13.96
N ASP A 42 20.25 -5.36 13.89
CA ASP A 42 20.72 -4.56 12.77
C ASP A 42 21.00 -5.40 11.51
N ILE A 43 21.22 -4.72 10.40
CA ILE A 43 21.42 -5.35 9.09
C ILE A 43 22.72 -6.17 9.03
N ASP A 44 23.77 -5.80 9.77
CA ASP A 44 25.03 -6.51 9.76
C ASP A 44 24.87 -7.88 10.46
N THR A 45 24.14 -7.90 11.57
CA THR A 45 23.76 -9.14 12.26
C THR A 45 22.88 -10.03 11.39
N VAL A 46 21.91 -9.43 10.67
CA VAL A 46 21.03 -10.18 9.76
C VAL A 46 21.82 -10.80 8.60
N LYS A 47 22.79 -10.09 8.03
CA LYS A 47 23.52 -10.55 6.83
C LYS A 47 24.69 -11.47 7.11
N GLY A 48 25.37 -11.31 8.20
CA GLY A 48 26.65 -12.01 8.43
C GLY A 48 26.87 -12.48 9.85
N GLY A 49 25.97 -12.18 10.79
CA GLY A 49 26.10 -12.52 12.18
C GLY A 49 25.38 -13.80 12.59
N ASP A 50 25.48 -14.11 13.86
CA ASP A 50 24.65 -15.13 14.51
C ASP A 50 23.28 -14.55 14.85
N LEU A 51 22.36 -14.58 13.89
CA LEU A 51 21.01 -14.04 14.04
C LEU A 51 20.24 -14.73 15.18
N ALA A 52 20.34 -16.05 15.30
CA ALA A 52 19.66 -16.81 16.34
C ALA A 52 20.17 -16.44 17.73
N GLY A 53 21.50 -16.38 17.91
CA GLY A 53 22.12 -15.95 19.16
C GLY A 53 21.81 -14.50 19.51
N ALA A 54 21.80 -13.59 18.55
CA ALA A 54 21.43 -12.20 18.76
C ALA A 54 19.99 -12.07 19.26
N VAL A 55 19.05 -12.80 18.65
CA VAL A 55 17.65 -12.85 19.09
C VAL A 55 17.53 -13.42 20.49
N GLN A 56 18.20 -14.53 20.78
CA GLN A 56 18.20 -15.12 22.12
C GLN A 56 18.75 -14.15 23.17
N GLN A 57 19.79 -13.39 22.84
CA GLN A 57 20.34 -12.36 23.73
C GLN A 57 19.33 -11.23 23.98
N GLN A 58 18.62 -10.75 22.99
CA GLN A 58 17.58 -9.74 23.17
C GLN A 58 16.45 -10.27 24.06
N ILE A 59 16.00 -11.50 23.85
CA ILE A 59 14.96 -12.13 24.67
C ILE A 59 15.43 -12.28 26.13
N SER A 60 16.68 -12.68 26.35
CA SER A 60 17.25 -12.82 27.72
C SER A 60 17.38 -11.49 28.45
N ARG A 61 17.49 -10.38 27.70
CA ARG A 61 17.42 -8.99 28.24
C ARG A 61 15.98 -8.53 28.52
N GLY A 62 14.99 -9.37 28.27
CA GLY A 62 13.59 -9.08 28.51
C GLY A 62 12.82 -8.47 27.33
N CYS A 63 13.44 -8.33 26.15
CA CYS A 63 12.75 -7.81 24.97
C CYS A 63 11.61 -8.73 24.56
N ARG A 64 10.45 -8.11 24.29
CA ARG A 64 9.22 -8.79 23.87
C ARG A 64 8.82 -8.44 22.44
N ILE A 65 9.37 -7.34 21.92
CA ILE A 65 9.22 -6.90 20.54
C ILE A 65 10.63 -6.80 19.96
N LEU A 66 10.84 -7.38 18.80
CA LEU A 66 12.13 -7.30 18.09
C LEU A 66 11.90 -6.66 16.71
N VAL A 67 12.66 -5.62 16.44
CA VAL A 67 12.72 -4.96 15.15
C VAL A 67 13.92 -5.51 14.39
N PHE A 68 13.75 -5.85 13.14
CA PHE A 68 14.82 -6.34 12.26
C PHE A 68 15.03 -5.38 11.11
N ASP A 69 16.28 -5.03 10.84
CA ASP A 69 16.62 -4.38 9.58
C ASP A 69 16.64 -5.41 8.45
N ALA A 70 16.04 -5.04 7.33
CA ALA A 70 16.07 -5.82 6.09
C ALA A 70 16.10 -4.87 4.89
N ILE A 71 16.95 -5.15 3.90
CA ILE A 71 17.09 -4.34 2.69
C ILE A 71 16.52 -5.08 1.48
N THR A 72 16.62 -6.40 1.50
CA THR A 72 16.22 -7.27 0.39
C THR A 72 15.24 -8.34 0.84
N LYS A 73 14.49 -8.91 -0.10
CA LYS A 73 13.68 -10.11 0.14
C LYS A 73 14.50 -11.25 0.76
N ARG A 74 15.76 -11.40 0.34
CA ARG A 74 16.67 -12.43 0.89
C ARG A 74 16.92 -12.25 2.39
N ASP A 75 17.07 -11.00 2.84
CA ASP A 75 17.26 -10.69 4.26
C ASP A 75 16.00 -11.07 5.05
N THR A 76 14.83 -10.68 4.58
CA THR A 76 13.54 -11.01 5.20
C THR A 76 13.33 -12.53 5.26
N LEU A 77 13.61 -13.23 4.17
CA LEU A 77 13.47 -14.69 4.11
C LEU A 77 14.47 -15.39 5.03
N HIS A 78 15.70 -14.87 5.15
CA HIS A 78 16.68 -15.37 6.11
C HIS A 78 16.20 -15.23 7.55
N ILE A 79 15.65 -14.08 7.92
CA ILE A 79 15.04 -13.83 9.24
C ILE A 79 13.97 -14.88 9.52
N ILE A 80 13.02 -15.05 8.60
CA ILE A 80 11.91 -15.99 8.76
C ILE A 80 12.40 -17.41 8.87
N ARG A 81 13.28 -17.87 7.98
CA ARG A 81 13.81 -19.24 7.97
C ARG A 81 14.60 -19.59 9.23
N THR A 82 15.28 -18.61 9.80
CA THR A 82 16.03 -18.78 11.04
C THR A 82 15.11 -18.83 12.26
N LEU A 83 14.13 -17.94 12.32
CA LEU A 83 13.38 -17.72 13.57
C LEU A 83 12.06 -18.51 13.65
N GLN A 84 11.37 -18.76 12.56
CA GLN A 84 10.09 -19.46 12.59
C GLN A 84 10.20 -20.88 13.19
N PRO A 85 11.23 -21.68 12.90
CA PRO A 85 11.40 -22.98 13.55
C PRO A 85 11.71 -22.89 15.05
N LEU A 86 12.43 -21.85 15.47
CA LEU A 86 12.82 -21.63 16.87
C LEU A 86 11.67 -21.06 17.70
N TYR A 87 10.83 -20.24 17.08
CA TYR A 87 9.73 -19.52 17.72
C TYR A 87 8.42 -19.73 16.95
N PRO A 88 7.81 -20.93 16.97
CA PRO A 88 6.64 -21.25 16.12
C PRO A 88 5.40 -20.41 16.43
N LYS A 89 5.34 -19.78 17.61
CA LYS A 89 4.22 -18.91 18.03
C LYS A 89 4.54 -17.42 17.90
N VAL A 90 5.58 -17.05 17.13
CA VAL A 90 5.90 -15.64 16.92
C VAL A 90 4.80 -14.94 16.13
N PHE A 91 4.49 -13.71 16.50
CA PHE A 91 3.62 -12.84 15.72
C PHE A 91 4.46 -11.98 14.80
N TRP A 92 4.26 -12.16 13.50
CA TRP A 92 4.96 -11.39 12.47
C TRP A 92 4.16 -10.14 12.11
N THR A 93 4.82 -8.99 12.09
CA THR A 93 4.26 -7.73 11.59
C THR A 93 5.27 -7.01 10.72
N GLY A 94 4.82 -6.42 9.63
CA GLY A 94 5.67 -5.72 8.67
C GLY A 94 4.93 -5.30 7.41
N SER A 95 5.69 -4.90 6.40
CA SER A 95 5.18 -4.47 5.09
C SER A 95 5.02 -5.64 4.11
N LEU A 96 4.74 -5.31 2.84
CA LEU A 96 4.61 -6.27 1.73
C LEU A 96 5.83 -7.21 1.60
N GLY A 97 7.05 -6.72 1.89
CA GLY A 97 8.25 -7.55 1.85
C GLY A 97 8.24 -8.69 2.86
N LEU A 98 7.63 -8.48 4.05
CA LEU A 98 7.45 -9.55 5.01
C LEU A 98 6.40 -10.56 4.54
N ALA A 99 5.27 -10.09 3.99
CA ALA A 99 4.22 -10.96 3.46
C ALA A 99 4.76 -11.86 2.32
N ASP A 100 5.54 -11.28 1.42
CA ASP A 100 6.19 -12.01 0.33
C ASP A 100 7.19 -13.07 0.85
N GLY A 101 8.01 -12.71 1.84
CA GLY A 101 8.91 -13.66 2.49
C GLY A 101 8.19 -14.80 3.21
N LEU A 102 7.09 -14.51 3.90
CA LEU A 102 6.27 -15.52 4.57
C LEU A 102 5.58 -16.44 3.55
N ALA A 103 5.06 -15.90 2.45
CA ALA A 103 4.46 -16.68 1.38
C ALA A 103 5.48 -17.66 0.79
N GLU A 104 6.70 -17.21 0.49
CA GLU A 104 7.76 -18.08 -0.02
C GLU A 104 8.18 -19.14 1.02
N TYR A 105 8.25 -18.77 2.29
CA TYR A 105 8.58 -19.73 3.35
C TYR A 105 7.53 -20.84 3.49
N LEU A 106 6.24 -20.48 3.41
CA LEU A 106 5.13 -21.42 3.63
C LEU A 106 4.78 -22.25 2.40
N TYR A 107 4.90 -21.68 1.23
CA TYR A 107 4.40 -22.28 -0.03
C TYR A 107 5.50 -22.56 -1.06
N GLY A 108 6.75 -22.20 -0.76
CA GLY A 108 7.86 -22.31 -1.69
C GLY A 108 8.04 -21.09 -2.59
N PRO A 109 9.09 -21.11 -3.43
CA PRO A 109 9.35 -20.00 -4.36
C PRO A 109 8.23 -19.85 -5.36
N GLU A 110 8.06 -18.60 -5.84
CA GLU A 110 7.07 -18.28 -6.86
C GLU A 110 7.19 -19.21 -8.07
N GLN A 111 6.08 -19.85 -8.42
CA GLN A 111 5.98 -20.67 -9.63
C GLN A 111 5.41 -19.80 -10.75
N PRO A 112 6.00 -19.85 -11.97
CA PRO A 112 5.39 -19.20 -13.11
C PRO A 112 3.98 -19.72 -13.32
N LEU A 113 2.99 -18.85 -13.22
CA LEU A 113 1.63 -19.22 -13.59
C LEU A 113 1.61 -19.54 -15.09
N PRO A 114 0.90 -20.61 -15.50
CA PRO A 114 0.66 -20.82 -16.91
C PRO A 114 0.02 -19.56 -17.50
N PRO A 115 0.39 -19.16 -18.72
CA PRO A 115 -0.22 -18.00 -19.34
C PRO A 115 -1.74 -18.15 -19.30
N ALA A 116 -2.40 -17.26 -18.58
CA ALA A 116 -3.85 -17.22 -18.56
C ALA A 116 -4.32 -17.02 -20.01
N ALA A 117 -5.32 -17.79 -20.42
CA ALA A 117 -5.99 -17.52 -21.69
C ALA A 117 -6.46 -16.05 -21.65
N VAL A 118 -5.84 -15.21 -22.45
CA VAL A 118 -6.17 -13.79 -22.52
C VAL A 118 -7.58 -13.69 -23.11
N ARG A 119 -8.59 -13.62 -22.26
CA ARG A 119 -9.89 -13.18 -22.71
C ARG A 119 -9.77 -11.68 -22.98
N GLN A 120 -10.20 -11.25 -24.15
CA GLN A 120 -10.39 -9.83 -24.43
C GLN A 120 -11.58 -9.34 -23.57
N VAL A 121 -11.27 -8.96 -22.33
CA VAL A 121 -12.24 -8.35 -21.43
C VAL A 121 -11.87 -6.86 -21.29
N ARG A 122 -12.87 -6.03 -21.29
CA ARG A 122 -12.68 -4.62 -20.94
C ARG A 122 -12.61 -4.52 -19.43
N CYS A 123 -11.66 -3.72 -18.95
CA CYS A 123 -11.43 -3.53 -17.53
C CYS A 123 -11.83 -2.12 -17.13
N LEU A 124 -12.53 -1.99 -16.00
CA LEU A 124 -12.78 -0.74 -15.34
C LEU A 124 -12.07 -0.77 -13.99
N GLY A 125 -11.26 0.24 -13.71
CA GLY A 125 -10.49 0.37 -12.48
C GLY A 125 -10.78 1.68 -11.74
N PHE A 126 -10.48 1.69 -10.46
CA PHE A 126 -10.57 2.86 -9.59
C PHE A 126 -9.19 3.18 -9.04
N CYS A 127 -8.75 4.42 -9.17
CA CYS A 127 -7.53 4.95 -8.57
C CYS A 127 -7.90 6.13 -7.67
N ALA A 128 -8.04 5.91 -6.38
CA ALA A 128 -8.32 6.98 -5.42
C ALA A 128 -7.04 7.68 -4.90
N SER A 129 -5.88 7.44 -5.52
CA SER A 129 -4.60 7.98 -5.09
C SER A 129 -4.28 9.29 -5.78
N ALA A 130 -3.94 10.31 -4.98
CA ALA A 130 -3.49 11.60 -5.46
C ALA A 130 -1.96 11.76 -5.43
N TYR A 131 -1.21 10.72 -5.09
CA TYR A 131 0.26 10.75 -5.05
C TYR A 131 0.89 10.91 -6.44
N GLU A 132 2.02 11.62 -6.50
CA GLU A 132 2.75 11.88 -7.76
C GLU A 132 3.10 10.61 -8.55
N ILE A 133 3.37 9.51 -7.84
CA ILE A 133 3.65 8.22 -8.53
C ILE A 133 2.40 7.70 -9.25
N ALA A 134 1.21 7.84 -8.64
CA ALA A 134 -0.04 7.45 -9.28
C ALA A 134 -0.34 8.29 -10.51
N LYS A 135 -0.11 9.60 -10.44
CA LYS A 135 -0.25 10.51 -11.60
C LYS A 135 0.65 10.08 -12.77
N LYS A 136 1.93 9.78 -12.49
CA LYS A 136 2.87 9.28 -13.50
C LYS A 136 2.42 7.95 -14.11
N GLN A 137 1.90 7.04 -13.29
CA GLN A 137 1.36 5.75 -13.76
C GLN A 137 0.12 5.95 -14.65
N LEU A 138 -0.79 6.84 -14.26
CA LEU A 138 -1.97 7.19 -15.06
C LEU A 138 -1.57 7.81 -16.40
N ALA A 139 -0.68 8.80 -16.39
CA ALA A 139 -0.19 9.45 -17.61
C ALA A 139 0.50 8.45 -18.56
N TYR A 140 1.33 7.54 -18.01
CA TYR A 140 1.92 6.46 -18.79
C TYR A 140 0.86 5.55 -19.39
N SER A 141 -0.15 5.15 -18.60
CA SER A 141 -1.21 4.26 -19.05
C SER A 141 -2.10 4.92 -20.13
N GLN A 142 -2.37 6.22 -20.00
CA GLN A 142 -3.06 7.00 -21.05
C GLN A 142 -2.28 7.00 -22.37
N SER A 143 -0.94 7.16 -22.31
CA SER A 143 -0.11 7.09 -23.50
C SER A 143 -0.13 5.71 -24.19
N ARG A 144 -0.62 4.69 -23.51
CA ARG A 144 -0.79 3.30 -24.00
C ARG A 144 -2.24 2.94 -24.33
N GLY A 145 -3.14 3.93 -24.37
CA GLY A 145 -4.53 3.76 -24.80
C GLY A 145 -5.54 3.47 -23.68
N LEU A 146 -5.15 3.63 -22.40
CA LEU A 146 -6.10 3.57 -21.31
C LEU A 146 -6.88 4.90 -21.24
N THR A 147 -8.20 4.85 -21.12
CA THR A 147 -9.01 6.03 -20.85
C THR A 147 -9.02 6.32 -19.36
N VAL A 148 -8.60 7.53 -18.97
CA VAL A 148 -8.71 8.02 -17.59
C VAL A 148 -9.89 8.99 -17.52
N VAL A 149 -10.89 8.63 -16.73
CA VAL A 149 -12.06 9.50 -16.46
C VAL A 149 -11.80 10.29 -15.17
N PRO A 150 -11.74 11.63 -15.24
CA PRO A 150 -11.52 12.44 -14.06
C PRO A 150 -12.75 12.42 -13.15
N VAL A 151 -12.51 12.35 -11.84
CA VAL A 151 -13.53 12.53 -10.81
C VAL A 151 -13.28 13.89 -10.16
N GLU A 152 -14.21 14.83 -10.31
CA GLU A 152 -14.10 16.21 -9.87
C GLU A 152 -14.27 16.32 -8.34
N ILE A 153 -13.25 15.91 -7.61
CA ILE A 153 -13.31 15.81 -6.15
C ILE A 153 -13.50 17.16 -5.49
N ASP A 154 -12.91 18.23 -6.03
CA ASP A 154 -13.07 19.57 -5.47
C ASP A 154 -14.53 19.99 -5.50
N ALA A 155 -15.25 19.78 -6.61
CA ALA A 155 -16.69 20.07 -6.72
C ALA A 155 -17.50 19.22 -5.72
N TYR A 156 -17.14 17.95 -5.53
CA TYR A 156 -17.79 17.10 -4.52
C TYR A 156 -17.59 17.61 -3.10
N ILE A 157 -16.38 18.08 -2.77
CA ILE A 157 -16.07 18.67 -1.46
C ILE A 157 -16.87 19.97 -1.24
N GLU A 158 -17.04 20.77 -2.29
CA GLU A 158 -17.83 22.00 -2.28
C GLU A 158 -19.35 21.75 -2.21
N GLY A 159 -19.79 20.50 -2.31
CA GLY A 159 -21.18 20.10 -2.08
C GLY A 159 -21.92 19.55 -3.30
N ASP A 160 -21.27 19.44 -4.46
CA ASP A 160 -21.89 18.85 -5.65
C ASP A 160 -21.98 17.31 -5.52
N GLN A 161 -23.14 16.85 -5.08
CA GLN A 161 -23.44 15.43 -4.90
C GLN A 161 -23.67 14.68 -6.23
N THR A 162 -23.68 15.39 -7.38
CA THR A 162 -23.87 14.77 -8.70
C THR A 162 -22.58 14.18 -9.27
N VAL A 163 -21.42 14.56 -8.74
CA VAL A 163 -20.08 14.13 -9.21
C VAL A 163 -19.95 12.61 -9.36
N PRO A 164 -20.32 11.76 -8.38
CA PRO A 164 -20.22 10.32 -8.54
C PRO A 164 -21.06 9.78 -9.71
N HIS A 165 -22.28 10.34 -9.92
CA HIS A 165 -23.17 9.92 -10.99
C HIS A 165 -22.63 10.33 -12.37
N GLN A 166 -22.11 11.54 -12.49
CA GLN A 166 -21.50 12.04 -13.73
C GLN A 166 -20.27 11.22 -14.09
N ALA A 167 -19.39 10.94 -13.12
CA ALA A 167 -18.20 10.12 -13.31
C ALA A 167 -18.56 8.67 -13.69
N ALA A 168 -19.59 8.08 -13.06
CA ALA A 168 -20.07 6.75 -13.41
C ALA A 168 -20.57 6.70 -14.85
N ALA A 169 -21.41 7.65 -15.27
CA ALA A 169 -21.94 7.72 -16.64
C ALA A 169 -20.80 7.84 -17.66
N ALA A 170 -19.85 8.74 -17.43
CA ALA A 170 -18.69 8.92 -18.30
C ALA A 170 -17.80 7.67 -18.39
N ALA A 171 -17.60 6.98 -17.27
CA ALA A 171 -16.81 5.75 -17.25
C ALA A 171 -17.47 4.60 -18.00
N LEU A 172 -18.81 4.47 -17.88
CA LEU A 172 -19.58 3.43 -18.58
C LEU A 172 -19.61 3.68 -20.10
N ASP A 173 -19.75 4.93 -20.51
CA ASP A 173 -19.64 5.31 -21.94
C ASP A 173 -18.24 4.99 -22.49
N ALA A 174 -17.19 5.41 -21.78
CA ALA A 174 -15.82 5.13 -22.19
C ALA A 174 -15.49 3.62 -22.19
N LEU A 175 -16.07 2.83 -21.28
CA LEU A 175 -15.89 1.38 -21.21
C LEU A 175 -16.44 0.66 -22.46
N ALA A 176 -17.42 1.26 -23.15
CA ALA A 176 -17.88 0.74 -24.43
C ALA A 176 -16.79 0.76 -25.53
N HIS A 177 -15.76 1.56 -25.35
CA HIS A 177 -14.69 1.76 -26.34
C HIS A 177 -13.33 1.18 -25.93
N GLY A 178 -13.10 0.93 -24.64
CA GLY A 178 -11.80 0.42 -24.17
C GLY A 178 -11.72 0.22 -22.66
N ASN A 179 -10.50 0.05 -22.18
CA ASN A 179 -10.23 -0.02 -20.74
C ASN A 179 -10.31 1.38 -20.11
N VAL A 180 -10.85 1.46 -18.90
CA VAL A 180 -11.12 2.73 -18.21
C VAL A 180 -10.56 2.69 -16.79
N ILE A 181 -10.02 3.82 -16.35
CA ILE A 181 -9.73 4.10 -14.94
C ILE A 181 -10.43 5.40 -14.54
N LEU A 182 -11.13 5.37 -13.40
CA LEU A 182 -11.63 6.54 -12.70
C LEU A 182 -10.55 7.02 -11.73
N ALA A 183 -10.19 8.30 -11.81
CA ALA A 183 -9.15 8.88 -10.95
C ALA A 183 -9.52 10.30 -10.53
N PRO A 184 -9.10 10.78 -9.32
CA PRO A 184 -9.36 12.14 -8.93
C PRO A 184 -8.75 13.12 -9.94
N ALA A 185 -9.46 14.19 -10.28
CA ALA A 185 -8.91 15.33 -11.00
C ALA A 185 -7.93 16.06 -10.07
N VAL A 186 -6.64 15.94 -10.32
CA VAL A 186 -5.58 16.16 -9.32
C VAL A 186 -4.89 17.51 -9.45
N GLU A 187 -5.27 18.36 -10.39
CA GLU A 187 -4.55 19.60 -10.66
C GLU A 187 -4.72 20.67 -9.57
N ARG A 188 -5.78 20.56 -8.75
CA ARG A 188 -6.14 21.57 -7.73
C ARG A 188 -6.05 21.08 -6.29
N TYR A 189 -5.51 19.89 -6.09
CA TYR A 189 -5.55 19.22 -4.80
C TYR A 189 -4.60 19.85 -3.78
N SER A 190 -5.13 20.70 -2.92
CA SER A 190 -4.49 21.00 -1.64
C SER A 190 -5.01 20.02 -0.59
N TYR A 191 -4.16 19.11 -0.13
CA TYR A 191 -4.47 18.22 0.98
C TYR A 191 -4.79 19.04 2.24
N GLN A 192 -6.06 19.12 2.58
CA GLN A 192 -6.52 19.65 3.84
C GLN A 192 -7.00 18.51 4.76
N PRO A 193 -6.99 18.71 6.09
CA PRO A 193 -7.58 17.75 7.00
C PRO A 193 -9.01 17.37 6.58
N GLY A 194 -9.29 16.08 6.46
CA GLY A 194 -10.61 15.59 6.04
C GLY A 194 -10.79 15.33 4.54
N THR A 195 -9.90 15.82 3.68
CA THR A 195 -10.00 15.62 2.22
C THR A 195 -9.98 14.14 1.83
N SER A 196 -9.11 13.32 2.45
CA SER A 196 -9.04 11.89 2.19
C SER A 196 -10.35 11.15 2.52
N VAL A 197 -11.05 11.58 3.56
CA VAL A 197 -12.37 11.04 3.92
C VAL A 197 -13.38 11.37 2.82
N ARG A 198 -13.38 12.61 2.33
CA ARG A 198 -14.28 13.04 1.25
C ARG A 198 -14.01 12.31 -0.07
N ILE A 199 -12.74 12.02 -0.38
CA ILE A 199 -12.40 11.15 -1.53
C ILE A 199 -13.00 9.77 -1.35
N MET A 200 -12.79 9.15 -0.17
CA MET A 200 -13.32 7.83 0.10
C MET A 200 -14.85 7.79 0.02
N GLU A 201 -15.55 8.82 0.51
CA GLU A 201 -17.00 8.94 0.40
C GLU A 201 -17.45 9.03 -1.06
N CYS A 202 -16.80 9.89 -1.86
CA CYS A 202 -17.11 10.05 -3.28
C CYS A 202 -16.91 8.73 -4.05
N PHE A 203 -15.76 8.07 -3.88
CA PHE A 203 -15.49 6.79 -4.53
C PHE A 203 -16.34 5.65 -3.97
N GLY A 204 -16.71 5.72 -2.68
CA GLY A 204 -17.63 4.78 -2.04
C GLY A 204 -19.04 4.86 -2.62
N THR A 205 -19.49 6.04 -3.04
CA THR A 205 -20.75 6.23 -3.76
C THR A 205 -20.63 5.83 -5.24
N LEU A 206 -19.51 6.18 -5.88
CA LEU A 206 -19.27 5.92 -7.28
C LEU A 206 -19.17 4.43 -7.62
N ALA A 207 -18.49 3.64 -6.80
CA ALA A 207 -18.24 2.23 -7.11
C ALA A 207 -19.51 1.38 -7.19
N PRO A 208 -20.48 1.46 -6.25
CA PRO A 208 -21.78 0.79 -6.40
C PRO A 208 -22.52 1.15 -7.67
N LEU A 209 -22.58 2.44 -8.03
CA LEU A 209 -23.29 2.91 -9.25
C LEU A 209 -22.75 2.22 -10.52
N VAL A 210 -21.43 2.07 -10.61
CA VAL A 210 -20.81 1.37 -11.73
C VAL A 210 -21.09 -0.13 -11.67
N CYS A 211 -21.00 -0.76 -10.49
CA CYS A 211 -21.25 -2.18 -10.31
C CYS A 211 -22.70 -2.57 -10.64
N GLU A 212 -23.67 -1.79 -10.15
CA GLU A 212 -25.10 -2.01 -10.44
C GLU A 212 -25.39 -2.03 -11.94
N TYR A 213 -24.82 -1.07 -12.66
CA TYR A 213 -24.98 -1.04 -14.12
C TYR A 213 -24.37 -2.26 -14.80
N LEU A 214 -23.15 -2.67 -14.41
CA LEU A 214 -22.43 -3.78 -15.03
C LEU A 214 -23.03 -5.17 -14.70
N THR A 215 -23.64 -5.31 -13.54
CA THR A 215 -24.24 -6.57 -13.10
C THR A 215 -25.71 -6.71 -13.39
N GLY A 216 -26.38 -5.59 -13.74
CA GLY A 216 -27.84 -5.55 -13.90
C GLY A 216 -28.61 -5.82 -12.61
N SER A 217 -27.93 -5.76 -11.47
CA SER A 217 -28.49 -6.00 -10.15
C SER A 217 -28.38 -4.73 -9.31
N SER A 218 -29.48 -4.23 -8.79
CA SER A 218 -29.45 -3.27 -7.68
C SER A 218 -28.89 -4.01 -6.44
N LEU A 219 -27.81 -3.47 -5.86
CA LEU A 219 -27.24 -3.93 -4.60
C LEU A 219 -28.15 -3.59 -3.41
#